data_99130ef32a5fb75bc611e91d6d44a9cf
#
_entry.id   99130ef32a5fb75bc611e91d6d44a9cf
#
_cell.length_a   1.000
_cell.length_b   1.000
_cell.length_c   1.000
_cell.angle_alpha   90.00
_cell.angle_beta   90.00
_cell.angle_gamma   90.00
#
_symmetry.space_group_name_H-M   'P 1'
#
loop_
_entity.id
_entity.type
_entity.pdbx_description
1 polymer ?
#
loop_
_entity_poly.entity_id
_entity_poly.type
_entity_poly.pdbx_seq_one_letter_code
_entity_poly.pdbx_strand_id
1 'polypeptide(L)'
;EIMKYKILILAALMTMCTGSEESVTEQRVVSLSTTHTEIIQVLGGESLLVGVDSFSETELPIEKIDAFTVTAEALVELDPDLVFVAFDFNGIIEGLEKLEISYALLPPAKNFDDVYNQIEEVGKLINKSEESLELVSAMQNDVEEIIENFSSENISVFHEIGFTYGIYTINENSFIGEIYNLLGINNVANLKEDPFGSGYPEFSEEEVLASNPNLIVAGHSDYLNKDLSTR
;
A
#
# COMPACT_ATOMS: atom_id res chain seq x y z
N GLU A 1 -88.56 1.70 14.18
CA GLU A 1 -87.74 0.69 13.50
C GLU A 1 -86.29 1.08 13.65
N ILE A 2 -85.61 0.35 14.51
CA ILE A 2 -84.19 0.65 14.86
C ILE A 2 -83.31 -0.39 14.15
N MET A 3 -82.62 0.04 13.20
CA MET A 3 -81.68 -0.77 12.39
C MET A 3 -80.42 -0.98 13.20
N LYS A 4 -80.14 -2.21 13.64
CA LYS A 4 -78.90 -2.61 14.38
C LYS A 4 -77.76 -2.76 13.45
N TYR A 5 -76.75 -1.83 13.49
CA TYR A 5 -75.48 -2.02 12.88
C TYR A 5 -74.58 -2.96 13.67
N LYS A 6 -74.26 -4.14 13.11
CA LYS A 6 -73.29 -5.02 13.65
C LYS A 6 -71.87 -4.47 13.21
N ILE A 7 -71.17 -3.99 14.22
CA ILE A 7 -69.73 -3.63 14.00
C ILE A 7 -68.95 -4.94 14.04
N LEU A 8 -68.37 -5.30 12.86
CA LEU A 8 -67.42 -6.39 12.73
C LEU A 8 -66.08 -5.85 13.12
N ILE A 9 -65.55 -6.18 14.27
CA ILE A 9 -64.17 -5.88 14.67
C ILE A 9 -63.26 -6.88 13.96
N LEU A 10 -62.61 -6.43 12.90
CA LEU A 10 -61.53 -7.16 12.21
C LEU A 10 -60.25 -6.99 13.02
N ALA A 11 -59.91 -7.98 13.85
CA ALA A 11 -58.64 -8.02 14.54
C ALA A 11 -57.54 -8.29 13.52
N ALA A 12 -56.82 -7.26 13.10
CA ALA A 12 -55.58 -7.40 12.33
C ALA A 12 -54.51 -7.99 13.24
N LEU A 13 -54.20 -9.26 13.06
CA LEU A 13 -52.95 -9.84 13.59
C LEU A 13 -51.77 -9.11 12.90
N MET A 14 -51.17 -8.17 13.61
CA MET A 14 -49.82 -7.72 13.28
C MET A 14 -48.86 -8.85 13.65
N THR A 15 -48.47 -9.64 12.67
CA THR A 15 -47.33 -10.52 12.77
C THR A 15 -46.09 -9.58 12.83
N MET A 16 -45.58 -9.34 14.03
CA MET A 16 -44.25 -8.77 14.21
C MET A 16 -43.27 -9.79 13.67
N CYS A 17 -42.79 -9.59 12.45
CA CYS A 17 -41.50 -10.14 12.03
C CYS A 17 -40.45 -9.50 12.93
N THR A 18 -40.05 -10.19 13.98
CA THR A 18 -38.77 -9.98 14.63
C THR A 18 -37.73 -10.48 13.62
N GLY A 19 -37.34 -9.62 12.70
CA GLY A 19 -36.08 -9.82 12.00
C GLY A 19 -35.02 -9.86 13.08
N SER A 20 -34.38 -11.01 13.27
CA SER A 20 -33.08 -11.04 13.91
C SER A 20 -32.20 -10.14 13.05
N GLU A 21 -31.85 -8.97 13.59
CA GLU A 21 -30.66 -8.26 13.08
C GLU A 21 -29.51 -9.25 13.30
N GLU A 22 -29.13 -9.99 12.25
CA GLU A 22 -27.81 -10.58 12.20
C GLU A 22 -26.87 -9.40 12.39
N SER A 23 -26.22 -9.32 13.53
CA SER A 23 -25.13 -8.39 13.74
C SER A 23 -24.09 -8.75 12.68
N VAL A 24 -24.03 -7.97 11.61
CA VAL A 24 -22.93 -8.05 10.65
C VAL A 24 -21.69 -7.70 11.48
N THR A 25 -20.97 -8.72 11.90
CA THR A 25 -19.67 -8.51 12.54
C THR A 25 -18.79 -7.85 11.49
N GLU A 26 -18.32 -6.65 11.81
CA GLU A 26 -17.42 -5.92 10.93
C GLU A 26 -16.15 -6.74 10.75
N GLN A 27 -15.65 -6.84 9.50
CA GLN A 27 -14.46 -7.60 9.15
C GLN A 27 -13.26 -7.11 9.97
N ARG A 28 -12.49 -8.03 10.51
CA ARG A 28 -11.29 -7.73 11.32
C ARG A 28 -10.05 -7.89 10.48
N VAL A 29 -9.35 -6.79 10.25
CA VAL A 29 -8.21 -6.73 9.33
C VAL A 29 -6.90 -6.44 10.08
N VAL A 30 -5.87 -7.23 9.81
CA VAL A 30 -4.49 -6.93 10.21
C VAL A 30 -3.71 -6.51 8.96
N SER A 31 -2.95 -5.42 9.05
CA SER A 31 -2.08 -4.95 7.97
C SER A 31 -0.61 -4.99 8.41
N LEU A 32 0.18 -5.88 7.83
CA LEU A 32 1.63 -6.01 8.07
C LEU A 32 2.46 -5.17 7.08
N SER A 33 1.90 -4.04 6.61
CA SER A 33 2.57 -3.13 5.68
C SER A 33 2.02 -1.72 5.81
N THR A 34 2.90 -0.74 5.88
CA THR A 34 2.55 0.69 5.89
C THR A 34 1.70 1.05 4.67
N THR A 35 2.11 0.61 3.48
CA THR A 35 1.38 0.89 2.22
C THR A 35 -0.05 0.35 2.26
N HIS A 36 -0.25 -0.89 2.69
CA HIS A 36 -1.59 -1.46 2.75
C HIS A 36 -2.45 -0.76 3.81
N THR A 37 -1.85 -0.37 4.95
CA THR A 37 -2.54 0.42 5.98
C THR A 37 -3.03 1.74 5.41
N GLU A 38 -2.19 2.48 4.69
CA GLU A 38 -2.56 3.75 4.05
C GLU A 38 -3.69 3.57 3.02
N ILE A 39 -3.60 2.54 2.17
CA ILE A 39 -4.66 2.23 1.19
C ILE A 39 -5.99 1.97 1.91
N ILE A 40 -6.00 1.13 2.94
CA ILE A 40 -7.21 0.81 3.73
C ILE A 40 -7.81 2.09 4.33
N GLN A 41 -6.98 2.97 4.89
CA GLN A 41 -7.40 4.23 5.49
C GLN A 41 -8.02 5.18 4.46
N VAL A 42 -7.35 5.38 3.31
CA VAL A 42 -7.84 6.27 2.25
C VAL A 42 -9.16 5.77 1.66
N LEU A 43 -9.35 4.44 1.59
CA LEU A 43 -10.61 3.84 1.16
C LEU A 43 -11.71 3.89 2.22
N GLY A 44 -11.45 4.50 3.40
CA GLY A 44 -12.42 4.59 4.50
C GLY A 44 -12.65 3.28 5.23
N GLY A 45 -11.66 2.37 5.19
CA GLY A 45 -11.68 1.08 5.88
C GLY A 45 -10.94 1.09 7.23
N GLU A 46 -10.59 2.24 7.78
CA GLU A 46 -9.79 2.34 9.00
C GLU A 46 -10.43 1.62 10.20
N SER A 47 -11.77 1.65 10.33
CA SER A 47 -12.50 0.95 11.41
C SER A 47 -12.35 -0.57 11.37
N LEU A 48 -11.96 -1.14 10.23
CA LEU A 48 -11.72 -2.58 10.08
C LEU A 48 -10.39 -3.02 10.70
N LEU A 49 -9.44 -2.09 10.89
CA LEU A 49 -8.09 -2.40 11.35
C LEU A 49 -8.10 -2.78 12.84
N VAL A 50 -7.58 -3.96 13.16
CA VAL A 50 -7.39 -4.44 14.54
C VAL A 50 -5.90 -4.53 14.92
N GLY A 51 -4.99 -4.45 13.93
CA GLY A 51 -3.56 -4.40 14.11
C GLY A 51 -2.87 -3.89 12.84
N VAL A 52 -1.80 -3.11 13.01
CA VAL A 52 -1.05 -2.54 11.89
C VAL A 52 0.45 -2.68 12.11
N ASP A 53 1.21 -2.64 11.02
CA ASP A 53 2.68 -2.59 11.08
C ASP A 53 3.18 -1.47 11.99
N SER A 54 4.28 -1.70 12.68
CA SER A 54 4.84 -0.78 13.67
C SER A 54 5.23 0.60 13.12
N PHE A 55 5.49 0.68 11.80
CA PHE A 55 5.80 1.92 11.10
C PHE A 55 4.56 2.62 10.51
N SER A 56 3.40 1.95 10.51
CA SER A 56 2.14 2.55 10.04
C SER A 56 1.68 3.65 10.98
N GLU A 57 1.13 4.72 10.44
CA GLU A 57 0.49 5.79 11.22
C GLU A 57 -1.01 5.54 11.34
N THR A 58 -1.55 5.68 12.56
CA THR A 58 -2.99 5.60 12.83
C THR A 58 -3.29 6.30 14.17
N GLU A 59 -4.44 6.95 14.24
CA GLU A 59 -4.99 7.54 15.48
C GLU A 59 -5.75 6.51 16.33
N LEU A 60 -6.00 5.30 15.78
CA LEU A 60 -6.72 4.26 16.50
C LEU A 60 -5.83 3.62 17.58
N PRO A 61 -6.39 3.29 18.75
CA PRO A 61 -5.67 2.59 19.82
C PRO A 61 -5.61 1.07 19.55
N ILE A 62 -4.98 0.69 18.42
CA ILE A 62 -4.84 -0.68 17.97
C ILE A 62 -3.40 -1.19 18.10
N GLU A 63 -3.22 -2.51 17.98
CA GLU A 63 -1.93 -3.16 18.14
C GLU A 63 -0.94 -2.72 17.06
N LYS A 64 0.29 -2.39 17.48
CA LYS A 64 1.43 -2.12 16.61
C LYS A 64 2.31 -3.38 16.52
N ILE A 65 2.45 -3.91 15.31
CA ILE A 65 3.04 -5.22 15.04
C ILE A 65 4.37 -5.03 14.31
N ASP A 66 5.42 -5.66 14.78
CA ASP A 66 6.67 -5.74 14.01
C ASP A 66 6.53 -6.83 12.93
N ALA A 67 6.27 -6.40 11.70
CA ALA A 67 6.08 -7.29 10.55
C ALA A 67 7.30 -8.17 10.22
N PHE A 68 8.51 -7.78 10.67
CA PHE A 68 9.72 -8.56 10.43
C PHE A 68 9.88 -9.76 11.38
N THR A 69 9.23 -9.72 12.54
CA THR A 69 9.43 -10.73 13.60
C THR A 69 8.15 -11.43 14.04
N VAL A 70 6.98 -10.92 13.66
CA VAL A 70 5.68 -11.50 14.04
C VAL A 70 5.52 -12.93 13.51
N THR A 71 4.84 -13.77 14.28
CA THR A 71 4.41 -15.11 13.84
C THR A 71 2.89 -15.16 13.69
N ALA A 72 2.38 -16.11 12.90
CA ALA A 72 0.94 -16.26 12.71
C ALA A 72 0.20 -16.57 14.02
N GLU A 73 0.82 -17.30 14.93
CA GLU A 73 0.25 -17.62 16.23
C GLU A 73 0.04 -16.37 17.09
N ALA A 74 0.94 -15.37 16.99
CA ALA A 74 0.76 -14.11 17.72
C ALA A 74 -0.44 -13.30 17.18
N LEU A 75 -0.80 -13.46 15.91
CA LEU A 75 -1.94 -12.78 15.32
C LEU A 75 -3.29 -13.38 15.73
N VAL A 76 -3.34 -14.63 16.19
CA VAL A 76 -4.58 -15.30 16.64
C VAL A 76 -5.30 -14.51 17.74
N GLU A 77 -4.55 -13.84 18.61
CA GLU A 77 -5.12 -13.05 19.71
C GLU A 77 -5.94 -11.84 19.20
N LEU A 78 -5.65 -11.39 17.98
CA LEU A 78 -6.38 -10.32 17.32
C LEU A 78 -7.63 -10.83 16.58
N ASP A 79 -7.81 -12.16 16.47
CA ASP A 79 -8.92 -12.80 15.78
C ASP A 79 -9.20 -12.17 14.40
N PRO A 80 -8.20 -12.14 13.47
CA PRO A 80 -8.34 -11.47 12.18
C PRO A 80 -9.08 -12.34 11.17
N ASP A 81 -10.00 -11.74 10.42
CA ASP A 81 -10.62 -12.35 9.23
C ASP A 81 -9.70 -12.30 8.01
N LEU A 82 -8.80 -11.31 7.97
CA LEU A 82 -7.90 -11.07 6.82
C LEU A 82 -6.59 -10.43 7.29
N VAL A 83 -5.48 -10.92 6.75
CA VAL A 83 -4.14 -10.35 6.99
C VAL A 83 -3.52 -9.90 5.66
N PHE A 84 -3.18 -8.62 5.53
CA PHE A 84 -2.39 -8.11 4.42
C PHE A 84 -0.90 -8.27 4.71
N VAL A 85 -0.16 -8.85 3.77
CA VAL A 85 1.26 -9.19 3.88
C VAL A 85 2.02 -8.64 2.68
N ALA A 86 3.11 -7.89 2.89
CA ALA A 86 3.96 -7.42 1.81
C ALA A 86 5.11 -8.40 1.51
N PHE A 87 5.62 -9.08 2.54
CA PHE A 87 6.75 -10.02 2.44
C PHE A 87 6.52 -11.23 3.34
N ASP A 88 6.89 -12.40 2.85
CA ASP A 88 6.85 -13.63 3.65
C ASP A 88 8.05 -13.73 4.61
N PHE A 89 8.06 -12.88 5.63
CA PHE A 89 9.07 -12.96 6.69
C PHE A 89 8.75 -14.10 7.65
N ASN A 90 9.77 -14.84 8.06
CA ASN A 90 9.69 -15.94 9.05
C ASN A 90 8.65 -17.02 8.73
N GLY A 91 8.26 -17.18 7.45
CA GLY A 91 7.24 -18.15 7.06
C GLY A 91 5.84 -17.80 7.57
N ILE A 92 5.53 -16.50 7.65
CA ILE A 92 4.22 -16.02 8.10
C ILE A 92 3.08 -16.60 7.27
N ILE A 93 3.28 -16.74 5.96
CA ILE A 93 2.28 -17.31 5.04
C ILE A 93 1.96 -18.77 5.41
N GLU A 94 2.97 -19.61 5.59
CA GLU A 94 2.78 -21.01 6.00
C GLU A 94 2.06 -21.10 7.37
N GLY A 95 2.36 -20.18 8.28
CA GLY A 95 1.71 -20.06 9.57
C GLY A 95 0.22 -19.73 9.45
N LEU A 96 -0.12 -18.72 8.65
CA LEU A 96 -1.51 -18.30 8.39
C LEU A 96 -2.32 -19.43 7.73
N GLU A 97 -1.73 -20.12 6.74
CA GLU A 97 -2.37 -21.27 6.09
C GLU A 97 -2.69 -22.41 7.08
N LYS A 98 -1.75 -22.75 7.97
CA LYS A 98 -1.96 -23.78 9.00
C LYS A 98 -3.05 -23.43 10.01
N LEU A 99 -3.24 -22.13 10.27
CA LEU A 99 -4.25 -21.62 11.19
C LEU A 99 -5.58 -21.28 10.48
N GLU A 100 -5.66 -21.53 9.16
CA GLU A 100 -6.82 -21.23 8.32
C GLU A 100 -7.24 -19.75 8.36
N ILE A 101 -6.26 -18.84 8.58
CA ILE A 101 -6.47 -17.39 8.53
C ILE A 101 -6.29 -16.91 7.10
N SER A 102 -7.30 -16.19 6.57
CA SER A 102 -7.20 -15.63 5.22
C SER A 102 -6.12 -14.55 5.14
N TYR A 103 -5.38 -14.52 4.03
CA TYR A 103 -4.37 -13.50 3.80
C TYR A 103 -4.32 -13.03 2.35
N ALA A 104 -3.75 -11.85 2.14
CA ALA A 104 -3.42 -11.32 0.82
C ALA A 104 -1.93 -10.95 0.79
N LEU A 105 -1.15 -11.65 -0.05
CA LEU A 105 0.25 -11.33 -0.29
C LEU A 105 0.33 -10.33 -1.45
N LEU A 106 0.61 -9.07 -1.14
CA LEU A 106 0.74 -7.98 -2.09
C LEU A 106 2.13 -7.36 -1.95
N PRO A 107 3.12 -7.79 -2.76
CA PRO A 107 4.50 -7.31 -2.66
C PRO A 107 4.60 -5.82 -3.08
N PRO A 108 5.68 -5.11 -2.68
CA PRO A 108 5.87 -3.72 -3.06
C PRO A 108 5.74 -3.47 -4.56
N ALA A 109 4.99 -2.44 -4.91
CA ALA A 109 4.78 -2.01 -6.29
C ALA A 109 6.10 -1.59 -6.95
N LYS A 110 6.30 -1.96 -8.23
CA LYS A 110 7.46 -1.58 -9.04
C LYS A 110 7.13 -0.47 -10.04
N ASN A 111 5.84 -0.25 -10.27
CA ASN A 111 5.31 0.70 -11.25
C ASN A 111 3.92 1.17 -10.82
N PHE A 112 3.38 2.18 -11.53
CA PHE A 112 2.05 2.70 -11.24
C PHE A 112 0.94 1.67 -11.46
N ASP A 113 1.06 0.79 -12.46
CA ASP A 113 0.08 -0.26 -12.69
C ASP A 113 0.00 -1.23 -11.50
N ASP A 114 1.14 -1.58 -10.90
CA ASP A 114 1.16 -2.38 -9.66
C ASP A 114 0.45 -1.66 -8.52
N VAL A 115 0.65 -0.33 -8.37
CA VAL A 115 -0.05 0.48 -7.33
C VAL A 115 -1.55 0.45 -7.57
N TYR A 116 -2.01 0.70 -8.79
CA TYR A 116 -3.44 0.71 -9.12
C TYR A 116 -4.07 -0.65 -8.87
N ASN A 117 -3.41 -1.73 -9.29
CA ASN A 117 -3.87 -3.10 -9.04
C ASN A 117 -3.94 -3.41 -7.53
N GLN A 118 -2.98 -2.94 -6.73
CA GLN A 118 -3.01 -3.15 -5.28
C GLN A 118 -4.18 -2.39 -4.63
N ILE A 119 -4.43 -1.13 -5.03
CA ILE A 119 -5.55 -0.34 -4.52
C ILE A 119 -6.88 -1.05 -4.83
N GLU A 120 -7.06 -1.54 -6.05
CA GLU A 120 -8.27 -2.26 -6.44
C GLU A 120 -8.43 -3.58 -5.69
N GLU A 121 -7.36 -4.35 -5.52
CA GLU A 121 -7.42 -5.64 -4.81
C GLU A 121 -7.68 -5.42 -3.31
N VAL A 122 -7.04 -4.44 -2.66
CA VAL A 122 -7.34 -4.07 -1.29
C VAL A 122 -8.81 -3.64 -1.17
N GLY A 123 -9.28 -2.75 -2.05
CA GLY A 123 -10.67 -2.29 -2.05
C GLY A 123 -11.67 -3.44 -2.19
N LYS A 124 -11.41 -4.38 -3.07
CA LYS A 124 -12.24 -5.58 -3.23
C LYS A 124 -12.28 -6.44 -1.96
N LEU A 125 -11.12 -6.68 -1.34
CA LEU A 125 -11.00 -7.53 -0.15
C LEU A 125 -11.65 -6.94 1.11
N ILE A 126 -11.74 -5.60 1.19
CA ILE A 126 -12.41 -4.90 2.31
C ILE A 126 -13.80 -4.37 1.96
N ASN A 127 -14.39 -4.81 0.85
CA ASN A 127 -15.70 -4.39 0.35
C ASN A 127 -15.80 -2.87 0.04
N LYS A 128 -14.72 -2.28 -0.52
CA LYS A 128 -14.56 -0.88 -0.92
C LYS A 128 -14.20 -0.74 -2.41
N SER A 129 -14.80 -1.59 -3.26
CA SER A 129 -14.47 -1.62 -4.69
C SER A 129 -14.81 -0.33 -5.43
N GLU A 130 -15.90 0.35 -5.09
CA GLU A 130 -16.29 1.60 -5.72
C GLU A 130 -15.29 2.72 -5.38
N GLU A 131 -14.97 2.85 -4.11
CA GLU A 131 -14.00 3.83 -3.60
C GLU A 131 -12.60 3.60 -4.20
N SER A 132 -12.19 2.33 -4.37
CA SER A 132 -10.89 2.01 -4.98
C SER A 132 -10.82 2.37 -6.46
N LEU A 133 -11.87 2.14 -7.24
CA LEU A 133 -11.93 2.54 -8.65
C LEU A 133 -11.92 4.07 -8.81
N GLU A 134 -12.64 4.80 -7.94
CA GLU A 134 -12.63 6.26 -7.94
C GLU A 134 -11.23 6.79 -7.61
N LEU A 135 -10.57 6.24 -6.60
CA LEU A 135 -9.21 6.62 -6.21
C LEU A 135 -8.22 6.38 -7.36
N VAL A 136 -8.24 5.19 -7.96
CA VAL A 136 -7.35 4.84 -9.08
C VAL A 136 -7.56 5.80 -10.26
N SER A 137 -8.82 6.07 -10.62
CA SER A 137 -9.14 7.00 -11.70
C SER A 137 -8.62 8.42 -11.42
N ALA A 138 -8.76 8.91 -10.19
CA ALA A 138 -8.24 10.22 -9.80
C ALA A 138 -6.71 10.24 -9.89
N MET A 139 -6.02 9.23 -9.35
CA MET A 139 -4.55 9.13 -9.41
C MET A 139 -4.03 9.06 -10.85
N GLN A 140 -4.69 8.31 -11.74
CA GLN A 140 -4.32 8.23 -13.15
C GLN A 140 -4.39 9.60 -13.83
N ASN A 141 -5.48 10.34 -13.61
CA ASN A 141 -5.64 11.68 -14.15
C ASN A 141 -4.56 12.64 -13.62
N ASP A 142 -4.25 12.59 -12.32
CA ASP A 142 -3.23 13.45 -11.72
C ASP A 142 -1.84 13.14 -12.30
N VAL A 143 -1.50 11.86 -12.48
CA VAL A 143 -0.23 11.42 -13.08
C VAL A 143 -0.14 11.88 -14.55
N GLU A 144 -1.22 11.74 -15.34
CA GLU A 144 -1.27 12.23 -16.71
C GLU A 144 -1.08 13.75 -16.78
N GLU A 145 -1.76 14.51 -15.91
CA GLU A 145 -1.62 15.97 -15.86
C GLU A 145 -0.19 16.39 -15.51
N ILE A 146 0.46 15.71 -14.56
CA ILE A 146 1.86 15.97 -14.20
C ILE A 146 2.78 15.72 -15.40
N ILE A 147 2.62 14.58 -16.09
CA ILE A 147 3.46 14.22 -17.24
C ILE A 147 3.29 15.24 -18.37
N GLU A 148 2.05 15.63 -18.70
CA GLU A 148 1.78 16.59 -19.76
C GLU A 148 2.35 18.00 -19.48
N ASN A 149 2.37 18.40 -18.21
CA ASN A 149 2.86 19.72 -17.79
C ASN A 149 4.35 19.76 -17.46
N PHE A 150 5.01 18.59 -17.36
CA PHE A 150 6.43 18.52 -17.06
C PHE A 150 7.28 18.63 -18.32
N SER A 151 8.37 19.41 -18.24
CA SER A 151 9.37 19.51 -19.32
C SER A 151 10.74 19.16 -18.79
N SER A 152 11.29 18.04 -19.26
CA SER A 152 12.62 17.53 -18.86
C SER A 152 13.72 17.90 -19.84
N GLU A 153 13.91 19.16 -20.21
CA GLU A 153 14.92 19.55 -21.22
C GLU A 153 16.32 18.95 -20.92
N ASN A 154 16.56 17.72 -21.36
CA ASN A 154 17.82 16.96 -21.23
C ASN A 154 18.36 16.84 -19.79
N ILE A 155 17.51 16.71 -18.80
CA ILE A 155 17.94 16.47 -17.41
C ILE A 155 18.46 15.03 -17.29
N SER A 156 19.67 14.88 -16.75
CA SER A 156 20.20 13.59 -16.30
C SER A 156 20.31 13.54 -14.79
N VAL A 157 19.91 12.41 -14.19
CA VAL A 157 19.87 12.22 -12.74
C VAL A 157 20.70 11.00 -12.32
N PHE A 158 21.38 11.13 -11.19
CA PHE A 158 21.88 10.03 -10.38
C PHE A 158 21.11 10.05 -9.05
N HIS A 159 20.42 8.97 -8.69
CA HIS A 159 19.63 8.89 -7.45
C HIS A 159 20.34 7.95 -6.47
N GLU A 160 20.98 8.51 -5.46
CA GLU A 160 21.67 7.75 -4.42
C GLU A 160 20.68 7.37 -3.30
N ILE A 161 20.56 6.07 -3.03
CA ILE A 161 19.69 5.54 -1.96
C ILE A 161 20.45 5.11 -0.71
N GLY A 162 21.78 5.03 -0.79
CA GLY A 162 22.64 4.72 0.34
C GLY A 162 24.10 4.61 -0.08
N PHE A 163 25.02 4.78 0.87
CA PHE A 163 26.47 4.66 0.61
C PHE A 163 27.25 3.96 1.74
N THR A 164 26.60 3.55 2.81
CA THR A 164 27.27 2.95 3.98
C THR A 164 27.98 1.63 3.64
N TYR A 165 27.43 0.85 2.72
CA TYR A 165 27.98 -0.45 2.29
C TYR A 165 28.31 -0.48 0.79
N GLY A 166 28.38 0.66 0.13
CA GLY A 166 28.53 0.86 -1.30
C GLY A 166 27.59 1.95 -1.79
N ILE A 167 27.86 2.55 -2.93
CA ILE A 167 26.96 3.55 -3.52
C ILE A 167 25.86 2.80 -4.25
N TYR A 168 24.69 2.71 -3.64
CA TYR A 168 23.52 2.13 -4.27
C TYR A 168 22.65 3.20 -4.88
N THR A 169 22.14 2.90 -6.07
CA THR A 169 21.25 3.76 -6.86
C THR A 169 20.01 2.99 -7.28
N ILE A 170 19.22 3.59 -8.12
CA ILE A 170 18.04 2.99 -8.73
C ILE A 170 18.16 3.00 -10.25
N ASN A 171 17.59 2.00 -10.92
CA ASN A 171 17.43 1.98 -12.38
C ASN A 171 15.94 1.89 -12.77
N GLU A 172 15.67 1.73 -14.07
CA GLU A 172 14.31 1.67 -14.63
C GLU A 172 13.43 0.53 -14.11
N ASN A 173 14.01 -0.49 -13.43
CA ASN A 173 13.27 -1.61 -12.86
C ASN A 173 12.74 -1.32 -11.45
N SER A 174 12.98 -0.11 -10.92
CA SER A 174 12.43 0.36 -9.64
C SER A 174 11.27 1.32 -9.84
N PHE A 175 10.41 1.48 -8.84
CA PHE A 175 9.29 2.41 -8.88
C PHE A 175 9.73 3.87 -9.14
N ILE A 176 10.78 4.33 -8.47
CA ILE A 176 11.32 5.68 -8.70
C ILE A 176 11.94 5.80 -10.11
N GLY A 177 12.55 4.72 -10.61
CA GLY A 177 13.09 4.67 -11.96
C GLY A 177 11.99 4.81 -13.02
N GLU A 178 10.84 4.19 -12.81
CA GLU A 178 9.66 4.40 -13.67
C GLU A 178 9.21 5.87 -13.67
N ILE A 179 9.15 6.53 -12.52
CA ILE A 179 8.81 7.96 -12.44
C ILE A 179 9.75 8.80 -13.31
N TYR A 180 11.07 8.54 -13.25
CA TYR A 180 12.01 9.24 -14.11
C TYR A 180 11.78 8.98 -15.60
N ASN A 181 11.47 7.74 -15.97
CA ASN A 181 11.14 7.39 -17.35
C ASN A 181 9.88 8.10 -17.85
N LEU A 182 8.80 8.12 -17.05
CA LEU A 182 7.55 8.80 -17.38
C LEU A 182 7.73 10.32 -17.56
N LEU A 183 8.61 10.92 -16.75
CA LEU A 183 8.96 12.34 -16.85
C LEU A 183 10.01 12.63 -17.94
N GLY A 184 10.51 11.62 -18.66
CA GLY A 184 11.55 11.80 -19.68
C GLY A 184 12.90 12.24 -19.10
N ILE A 185 13.16 11.98 -17.81
CA ILE A 185 14.44 12.26 -17.15
C ILE A 185 15.40 11.10 -17.42
N ASN A 186 16.60 11.40 -17.89
CA ASN A 186 17.62 10.39 -18.14
C ASN A 186 18.27 9.92 -16.83
N ASN A 187 17.88 8.76 -16.32
CA ASN A 187 18.55 8.14 -15.18
C ASN A 187 19.86 7.48 -15.66
N VAL A 188 21.01 7.99 -15.20
CA VAL A 188 22.32 7.48 -15.63
C VAL A 188 22.56 6.02 -15.24
N ALA A 189 21.83 5.52 -14.24
CA ALA A 189 21.92 4.14 -13.79
C ALA A 189 21.21 3.12 -14.70
N ASN A 190 20.38 3.56 -15.67
CA ASN A 190 19.71 2.66 -16.61
C ASN A 190 20.69 1.90 -17.53
N LEU A 191 21.91 2.40 -17.68
CA LEU A 191 22.96 1.75 -18.46
C LEU A 191 23.80 0.74 -17.66
N LYS A 192 23.57 0.68 -16.33
CA LYS A 192 24.32 -0.23 -15.46
C LYS A 192 23.70 -1.62 -15.49
N GLU A 193 24.56 -2.63 -15.58
CA GLU A 193 24.15 -4.02 -15.46
C GLU A 193 23.52 -4.25 -14.06
N ASP A 194 22.35 -4.85 -14.04
CA ASP A 194 21.65 -5.31 -12.85
C ASP A 194 21.33 -6.81 -13.00
N PRO A 195 22.31 -7.70 -12.71
CA PRO A 195 22.19 -9.12 -12.99
C PRO A 195 21.01 -9.81 -12.29
N PHE A 196 20.54 -9.21 -11.22
CA PHE A 196 19.43 -9.75 -10.42
C PHE A 196 18.09 -9.11 -10.75
N GLY A 197 18.06 -8.09 -11.61
CA GLY A 197 16.85 -7.33 -11.93
C GLY A 197 16.21 -6.69 -10.68
N SER A 198 17.06 -6.34 -9.72
CA SER A 198 16.62 -5.80 -8.43
C SER A 198 16.02 -4.40 -8.53
N GLY A 199 16.46 -3.65 -9.55
CA GLY A 199 16.20 -2.21 -9.66
C GLY A 199 17.20 -1.34 -8.90
N TYR A 200 18.16 -1.94 -8.18
CA TYR A 200 19.05 -1.26 -7.23
C TYR A 200 20.53 -1.62 -7.46
N PRO A 201 21.14 -1.20 -8.60
CA PRO A 201 22.53 -1.50 -8.88
C PRO A 201 23.48 -0.71 -8.00
N GLU A 202 24.69 -1.27 -7.80
CA GLU A 202 25.80 -0.60 -7.12
C GLU A 202 26.65 0.20 -8.13
N PHE A 203 27.06 1.40 -7.74
CA PHE A 203 27.96 2.29 -8.49
C PHE A 203 29.25 2.54 -7.71
N SER A 204 30.35 2.79 -8.42
CA SER A 204 31.55 3.38 -7.83
C SER A 204 31.51 4.91 -7.95
N GLU A 205 32.35 5.59 -7.16
CA GLU A 205 32.50 7.05 -7.26
C GLU A 205 32.99 7.47 -8.67
N GLU A 206 33.87 6.68 -9.27
CA GLU A 206 34.38 6.91 -10.61
C GLU A 206 33.27 6.82 -11.68
N GLU A 207 32.34 5.86 -11.53
CA GLU A 207 31.20 5.72 -12.43
C GLU A 207 30.24 6.89 -12.30
N VAL A 208 29.97 7.37 -11.08
CA VAL A 208 29.14 8.57 -10.85
C VAL A 208 29.79 9.79 -11.52
N LEU A 209 31.10 10.00 -11.30
CA LEU A 209 31.83 11.10 -11.91
C LEU A 209 31.87 11.00 -13.44
N ALA A 210 32.10 9.81 -13.99
CA ALA A 210 32.11 9.57 -15.43
C ALA A 210 30.75 9.80 -16.09
N SER A 211 29.66 9.49 -15.42
CA SER A 211 28.30 9.72 -15.92
C SER A 211 27.92 11.20 -15.97
N ASN A 212 28.58 12.05 -15.19
CA ASN A 212 28.42 13.51 -15.14
C ASN A 212 26.93 13.94 -15.11
N PRO A 213 26.13 13.52 -14.11
CA PRO A 213 24.71 13.84 -14.05
C PRO A 213 24.49 15.34 -13.83
N ASN A 214 23.38 15.87 -14.36
CA ASN A 214 22.98 17.27 -14.08
C ASN A 214 22.47 17.44 -12.66
N LEU A 215 21.90 16.37 -12.09
CA LEU A 215 21.28 16.35 -10.78
C LEU A 215 21.71 15.10 -10.01
N ILE A 216 22.06 15.28 -8.75
CA ILE A 216 22.22 14.19 -7.79
C ILE A 216 21.11 14.31 -6.74
N VAL A 217 20.32 13.26 -6.60
CA VAL A 217 19.28 13.15 -5.59
C VAL A 217 19.78 12.19 -4.51
N ALA A 218 19.82 12.64 -3.25
CA ALA A 218 20.16 11.81 -2.11
C ALA A 218 18.89 11.43 -1.35
N GLY A 219 18.46 10.19 -1.51
CA GLY A 219 17.22 9.64 -0.95
C GLY A 219 17.36 9.02 0.45
N HIS A 220 18.39 9.40 1.22
CA HIS A 220 18.66 8.78 2.52
C HIS A 220 19.14 9.78 3.57
N SER A 221 19.06 9.35 4.85
CA SER A 221 19.36 10.20 6.00
C SER A 221 20.86 10.38 6.31
N ASP A 222 21.75 9.66 5.62
CA ASP A 222 23.19 9.66 5.90
C ASP A 222 23.82 11.04 5.74
N TYR A 223 23.15 11.95 5.02
CA TYR A 223 23.58 13.34 4.81
C TYR A 223 22.96 14.36 5.78
N LEU A 224 22.02 13.99 6.64
CA LEU A 224 21.34 14.96 7.51
C LEU A 224 22.28 15.79 8.41
N ASN A 225 23.52 15.33 8.63
CA ASN A 225 24.53 15.99 9.43
C ASN A 225 25.86 16.20 8.70
N LYS A 226 25.92 16.08 7.37
CA LYS A 226 27.13 16.25 6.56
C LYS A 226 26.97 17.36 5.54
N ASP A 227 28.03 18.14 5.35
CA ASP A 227 28.12 19.15 4.28
C ASP A 227 28.33 18.42 2.94
N LEU A 228 27.32 18.38 2.10
CA LEU A 228 27.34 17.76 0.77
C LEU A 228 28.32 18.45 -0.19
N SER A 229 28.77 19.67 0.12
CA SER A 229 29.71 20.43 -0.71
C SER A 229 31.14 19.87 -0.68
N THR A 230 31.44 18.92 0.20
CA THR A 230 32.77 18.33 0.38
C THR A 230 32.94 16.96 -0.27
N ARG A 231 32.00 16.53 -1.09
CA ARG A 231 32.01 15.28 -1.87
C ARG A 231 32.42 15.49 -3.31
#